data_3ae31cb9300c3589fdc45e8ea5e5e739
#
_entry.id   3ae31cb9300c3589fdc45e8ea5e5e739
#
_cell.length_a   1.000
_cell.length_b   1.000
_cell.length_c   1.000
_cell.angle_alpha   90.00
_cell.angle_beta   90.00
_cell.angle_gamma   90.00
#
_symmetry.space_group_name_H-M   'P 1'
#
loop_
_entity.id
_entity.type
_entity.pdbx_description
1 polymer ?
#
loop_
_entity_poly.entity_id
_entity_poly.type
_entity_poly.pdbx_seq_one_letter_code
_entity_poly.pdbx_strand_id
1 'polypeptide(L)'
;MRVQMMRTRNKPVLIFFCLLLSAAAVLAGVNIYSELKERQKEKKDFASVAEIAKLPMTEAPAESVTDTETETSAEPTEQSATEHNIPALIAVNGDCIGWLSIDGTSISYPVMYTPSEPQKYLRRSFYGQYSQSGVPFLDGRCSTVGGNLIIYGHNMKNGTMFSDLKKYLNTDFLNSHRTVRLETADGVFLFAVTEVRRTNTADPWYDRTTCEDGRHLILSTCHGSGKDGRLLIIAAET
;
A
#
# COMPACT_ATOMS: atom_id res chain seq x y z
N MET A 1 -40.52 -59.83 25.57
CA MET A 1 -40.69 -59.52 24.15
C MET A 1 -41.31 -58.14 24.05
N ARG A 2 -40.50 -57.07 24.11
CA ARG A 2 -40.90 -55.67 23.86
C ARG A 2 -39.63 -54.75 23.75
N VAL A 3 -38.90 -54.93 22.68
CA VAL A 3 -37.83 -53.98 22.29
C VAL A 3 -37.94 -53.78 20.78
N GLN A 4 -38.76 -52.87 20.35
CA GLN A 4 -38.67 -52.31 18.98
C GLN A 4 -39.82 -51.28 18.77
N MET A 5 -39.72 -50.12 19.25
CA MET A 5 -40.53 -48.99 18.74
C MET A 5 -40.04 -47.61 19.22
N MET A 6 -38.77 -47.33 19.05
CA MET A 6 -38.25 -45.99 19.35
C MET A 6 -37.25 -45.45 18.29
N ARG A 7 -37.39 -45.84 17.03
CA ARG A 7 -36.37 -45.49 16.01
C ARG A 7 -36.85 -44.67 14.82
N THR A 8 -38.05 -44.13 14.80
CA THR A 8 -38.59 -43.49 13.60
C THR A 8 -38.96 -42.01 13.78
N ARG A 9 -38.94 -41.45 15.00
CA ARG A 9 -39.45 -40.09 15.26
C ARG A 9 -38.49 -38.97 14.95
N ASN A 10 -37.17 -39.21 14.82
CA ASN A 10 -36.16 -38.17 14.62
C ASN A 10 -35.62 -38.04 13.17
N LYS A 11 -36.06 -38.89 12.25
CA LYS A 11 -35.61 -38.85 10.85
C LYS A 11 -35.88 -37.52 10.15
N PRO A 12 -37.08 -36.89 10.25
CA PRO A 12 -37.31 -35.60 9.57
C PRO A 12 -36.48 -34.48 10.16
N VAL A 13 -36.23 -34.47 11.46
CA VAL A 13 -35.37 -33.50 12.14
C VAL A 13 -33.90 -33.66 11.68
N LEU A 14 -33.42 -34.90 11.57
CA LEU A 14 -32.06 -35.15 11.07
C LEU A 14 -31.90 -34.71 9.61
N ILE A 15 -32.89 -35.01 8.75
CA ILE A 15 -32.89 -34.57 7.35
C ILE A 15 -32.86 -33.02 7.26
N PHE A 16 -33.68 -32.35 8.08
CA PHE A 16 -33.68 -30.87 8.12
C PHE A 16 -32.31 -30.30 8.53
N PHE A 17 -31.65 -30.85 9.55
CA PHE A 17 -30.31 -30.44 9.94
C PHE A 17 -29.26 -30.74 8.87
N CYS A 18 -29.35 -31.87 8.19
CA CYS A 18 -28.45 -32.18 7.07
C CYS A 18 -28.62 -31.17 5.90
N LEU A 19 -29.84 -30.79 5.58
CA LEU A 19 -30.11 -29.78 4.55
C LEU A 19 -29.60 -28.40 4.95
N LEU A 20 -29.76 -27.99 6.21
CA LEU A 20 -29.21 -26.73 6.72
C LEU A 20 -27.68 -26.72 6.66
N LEU A 21 -27.03 -27.81 7.07
CA LEU A 21 -25.57 -27.92 7.03
C LEU A 21 -25.06 -27.91 5.59
N SER A 22 -25.73 -28.59 4.66
CA SER A 22 -25.35 -28.57 3.25
C SER A 22 -25.52 -27.20 2.63
N ALA A 23 -26.61 -26.47 2.93
CA ALA A 23 -26.79 -25.09 2.49
C ALA A 23 -25.72 -24.15 3.05
N ALA A 24 -25.40 -24.28 4.34
CA ALA A 24 -24.33 -23.49 4.97
C ALA A 24 -22.94 -23.81 4.34
N ALA A 25 -22.66 -25.08 4.03
CA ALA A 25 -21.43 -25.46 3.36
C ALA A 25 -21.32 -24.90 1.94
N VAL A 26 -22.42 -24.89 1.18
CA VAL A 26 -22.47 -24.28 -0.16
C VAL A 26 -22.22 -22.76 -0.08
N LEU A 27 -22.89 -22.05 0.85
CA LEU A 27 -22.69 -20.62 1.05
C LEU A 27 -21.25 -20.29 1.45
N ALA A 28 -20.65 -21.09 2.35
CA ALA A 28 -19.26 -20.94 2.74
C ALA A 28 -18.32 -21.17 1.53
N GLY A 29 -18.58 -22.19 0.72
CA GLY A 29 -17.82 -22.47 -0.51
C GLY A 29 -17.87 -21.33 -1.52
N VAL A 30 -19.06 -20.75 -1.75
CA VAL A 30 -19.22 -19.60 -2.64
C VAL A 30 -18.45 -18.39 -2.12
N ASN A 31 -18.51 -18.10 -0.81
CA ASN A 31 -17.76 -16.99 -0.21
C ASN A 31 -16.25 -17.19 -0.34
N ILE A 32 -15.74 -18.38 -0.05
CA ILE A 32 -14.31 -18.70 -0.20
C ILE A 32 -13.88 -18.55 -1.67
N TYR A 33 -14.68 -19.07 -2.60
CA TYR A 33 -14.37 -18.96 -4.02
C TYR A 33 -14.33 -17.51 -4.51
N SER A 34 -15.29 -16.67 -4.09
CA SER A 34 -15.31 -15.25 -4.45
C SER A 34 -14.09 -14.51 -3.88
N GLU A 35 -13.71 -14.79 -2.64
CA GLU A 35 -12.53 -14.19 -2.00
C GLU A 35 -11.23 -14.61 -2.70
N LEU A 36 -11.09 -15.88 -3.08
CA LEU A 36 -9.93 -16.37 -3.82
C LEU A 36 -9.85 -15.73 -5.22
N LYS A 37 -10.97 -15.55 -5.90
CA LYS A 37 -11.04 -14.89 -7.21
C LYS A 37 -10.63 -13.41 -7.11
N GLU A 38 -11.10 -12.68 -6.10
CA GLU A 38 -10.69 -11.31 -5.86
C GLU A 38 -9.19 -11.19 -5.59
N ARG A 39 -8.65 -12.03 -4.73
CA ARG A 39 -7.20 -12.07 -4.45
C ARG A 39 -6.36 -12.34 -5.71
N GLN A 40 -6.83 -13.22 -6.59
CA GLN A 40 -6.13 -13.48 -7.87
C GLN A 40 -6.19 -12.28 -8.79
N LYS A 41 -7.34 -11.58 -8.84
CA LYS A 41 -7.48 -10.34 -9.62
C LYS A 41 -6.52 -9.25 -9.09
N GLU A 42 -6.52 -9.00 -7.78
CA GLU A 42 -5.62 -8.02 -7.16
C GLU A 42 -4.15 -8.31 -7.46
N LYS A 43 -3.72 -9.57 -7.37
CA LYS A 43 -2.35 -9.97 -7.73
C LYS A 43 -2.01 -9.66 -9.19
N LYS A 44 -2.95 -9.92 -10.11
CA LYS A 44 -2.76 -9.60 -11.55
C LYS A 44 -2.70 -8.09 -11.78
N ASP A 45 -3.56 -7.32 -11.12
CA ASP A 45 -3.58 -5.87 -11.22
C ASP A 45 -2.24 -5.29 -10.76
N PHE A 46 -1.73 -5.72 -9.59
CA PHE A 46 -0.42 -5.26 -9.09
C PHE A 46 0.75 -5.71 -9.97
N ALA A 47 0.72 -6.93 -10.50
CA ALA A 47 1.75 -7.39 -11.44
C ALA A 47 1.75 -6.54 -12.73
N SER A 48 0.58 -6.23 -13.28
CA SER A 48 0.42 -5.37 -14.45
C SER A 48 0.94 -3.96 -14.20
N VAL A 49 0.62 -3.38 -13.03
CA VAL A 49 1.13 -2.04 -12.64
C VAL A 49 2.65 -2.05 -12.48
N ALA A 50 3.22 -3.11 -11.87
CA ALA A 50 4.67 -3.26 -11.73
C ALA A 50 5.37 -3.42 -13.09
N GLU A 51 4.72 -4.03 -14.09
CA GLU A 51 5.25 -4.09 -15.45
C GLU A 51 5.25 -2.73 -16.15
N ILE A 52 4.19 -1.93 -15.98
CA ILE A 52 4.16 -0.55 -16.48
C ILE A 52 5.28 0.28 -15.86
N ALA A 53 5.50 0.12 -14.55
CA ALA A 53 6.56 0.81 -13.82
C ALA A 53 7.97 0.45 -14.31
N LYS A 54 8.16 -0.73 -14.91
CA LYS A 54 9.45 -1.19 -15.45
C LYS A 54 9.66 -0.85 -16.94
N LEU A 55 8.72 -0.21 -17.60
CA LEU A 55 8.91 0.20 -18.98
C LEU A 55 10.12 1.13 -19.10
N PRO A 56 10.96 0.99 -20.16
CA PRO A 56 12.09 1.89 -20.36
C PRO A 56 11.57 3.33 -20.48
N MET A 57 12.25 4.26 -19.80
CA MET A 57 11.95 5.69 -19.98
C MET A 57 12.35 6.08 -21.40
N THR A 58 11.36 6.42 -22.22
CA THR A 58 11.63 6.99 -23.54
C THR A 58 12.11 8.42 -23.30
N GLU A 59 13.38 8.70 -23.59
CA GLU A 59 13.88 10.06 -23.63
C GLU A 59 13.02 10.86 -24.60
N ALA A 60 12.39 11.94 -24.13
CA ALA A 60 11.79 12.92 -25.00
C ALA A 60 12.90 13.47 -25.93
N PRO A 61 12.66 13.69 -27.25
CA PRO A 61 13.68 14.22 -28.14
C PRO A 61 14.12 15.59 -27.61
N ALA A 62 15.37 15.66 -27.14
CA ALA A 62 16.01 16.91 -26.79
C ALA A 62 16.13 17.74 -28.09
N GLU A 63 15.40 18.86 -28.16
CA GLU A 63 15.69 19.87 -29.14
C GLU A 63 17.13 20.36 -28.94
N SER A 64 17.93 20.13 -29.98
CA SER A 64 19.32 20.52 -30.06
C SER A 64 19.43 22.07 -30.01
N VAL A 65 20.00 22.58 -28.94
CA VAL A 65 20.60 23.93 -28.94
C VAL A 65 22.10 23.75 -28.75
N THR A 66 22.82 24.22 -29.75
CA THR A 66 24.24 24.12 -29.98
C THR A 66 25.03 25.02 -28.99
N ASP A 67 26.14 24.44 -28.52
CA ASP A 67 27.42 25.06 -28.10
C ASP A 67 27.47 26.21 -27.09
N THR A 68 28.06 25.95 -25.96
CA THR A 68 29.30 26.61 -25.52
C THR A 68 29.94 25.86 -24.36
N GLU A 69 31.17 25.41 -24.54
CA GLU A 69 32.03 24.77 -23.55
C GLU A 69 32.34 25.71 -22.39
N THR A 70 32.15 25.26 -21.17
CA THR A 70 32.93 25.71 -20.01
C THR A 70 33.04 24.54 -19.03
N GLU A 71 34.24 23.95 -18.97
CA GLU A 71 34.61 22.96 -17.98
C GLU A 71 34.58 23.57 -16.58
N THR A 72 33.71 23.03 -15.73
CA THR A 72 33.88 23.13 -14.28
C THR A 72 33.58 21.78 -13.68
N SER A 73 34.65 21.15 -13.22
CA SER A 73 34.63 19.90 -12.47
C SER A 73 33.79 20.06 -11.21
N ALA A 74 32.59 19.48 -11.22
CA ALA A 74 31.81 19.17 -10.02
C ALA A 74 31.68 17.66 -9.99
N GLU A 75 32.12 17.04 -8.88
CA GLU A 75 31.87 15.62 -8.59
C GLU A 75 30.40 15.28 -8.80
N PRO A 76 30.05 14.16 -9.45
CA PRO A 76 28.67 13.76 -9.57
C PRO A 76 28.20 13.29 -8.19
N THR A 77 27.37 14.09 -7.54
CA THR A 77 26.47 13.60 -6.49
C THR A 77 25.72 12.44 -7.13
N GLU A 78 25.87 11.23 -6.58
CA GLU A 78 25.09 10.05 -6.99
C GLU A 78 23.60 10.36 -6.79
N GLN A 79 22.97 10.98 -7.80
CA GLN A 79 21.53 11.03 -7.88
C GLN A 79 21.06 9.58 -8.05
N SER A 80 20.42 9.07 -7.01
CA SER A 80 19.85 7.72 -7.02
C SER A 80 18.96 7.57 -8.25
N ALA A 81 19.37 6.73 -9.20
CA ALA A 81 18.64 6.52 -10.45
C ALA A 81 17.20 6.05 -10.15
N THR A 82 16.23 6.55 -10.91
CA THR A 82 14.84 6.10 -10.83
C THR A 82 14.75 4.64 -11.30
N GLU A 83 14.10 3.80 -10.50
CA GLU A 83 13.89 2.38 -10.82
C GLU A 83 12.53 2.16 -11.51
N HIS A 84 11.61 3.13 -11.37
CA HIS A 84 10.24 3.03 -11.85
C HIS A 84 9.89 4.16 -12.82
N ASN A 85 9.18 3.83 -13.90
CA ASN A 85 8.70 4.79 -14.88
C ASN A 85 7.42 5.47 -14.37
N ILE A 86 7.58 6.48 -13.50
CA ILE A 86 6.47 7.22 -12.91
C ILE A 86 5.62 7.94 -13.97
N PRO A 87 6.20 8.59 -15.01
CA PRO A 87 5.43 9.17 -16.09
C PRO A 87 4.49 8.17 -16.79
N ALA A 88 4.93 6.92 -17.03
CA ALA A 88 4.08 5.89 -17.63
C ALA A 88 2.90 5.50 -16.71
N LEU A 89 3.12 5.44 -15.39
CA LEU A 89 2.06 5.20 -14.42
C LEU A 89 1.04 6.33 -14.39
N ILE A 90 1.49 7.59 -14.39
CA ILE A 90 0.64 8.79 -14.44
C ILE A 90 -0.18 8.82 -15.74
N ALA A 91 0.39 8.44 -16.87
CA ALA A 91 -0.32 8.38 -18.15
C ALA A 91 -1.47 7.35 -18.13
N VAL A 92 -1.36 6.26 -17.35
CA VAL A 92 -2.42 5.27 -17.17
C VAL A 92 -3.45 5.72 -16.15
N ASN A 93 -3.00 6.33 -15.05
CA ASN A 93 -3.88 6.87 -14.01
C ASN A 93 -3.29 8.16 -13.42
N GLY A 94 -3.89 9.30 -13.78
CA GLY A 94 -3.45 10.62 -13.34
C GLY A 94 -3.52 10.89 -11.83
N ASP A 95 -4.18 10.01 -11.05
CA ASP A 95 -4.18 10.08 -9.59
C ASP A 95 -2.88 9.48 -8.99
N CYS A 96 -2.02 8.82 -9.79
CA CYS A 96 -0.74 8.30 -9.33
C CYS A 96 0.27 9.44 -9.18
N ILE A 97 0.94 9.53 -8.03
CA ILE A 97 1.96 10.54 -7.76
C ILE A 97 3.36 9.96 -7.63
N GLY A 98 3.49 8.64 -7.53
CA GLY A 98 4.80 8.04 -7.33
C GLY A 98 4.75 6.56 -6.97
N TRP A 99 5.91 6.05 -6.57
CA TRP A 99 6.13 4.67 -6.15
C TRP A 99 6.87 4.62 -4.83
N LEU A 100 6.31 3.91 -3.86
CA LEU A 100 6.89 3.70 -2.54
C LEU A 100 7.50 2.32 -2.45
N SER A 101 8.76 2.22 -2.03
CA SER A 101 9.45 0.95 -1.79
C SER A 101 10.23 0.96 -0.48
N ILE A 102 10.32 -0.21 0.16
CA ILE A 102 11.09 -0.44 1.39
C ILE A 102 11.80 -1.78 1.28
N ASP A 103 13.13 -1.76 1.29
CA ASP A 103 13.93 -2.97 1.21
C ASP A 103 13.70 -3.92 2.38
N GLY A 104 13.81 -5.21 2.14
CA GLY A 104 13.55 -6.25 3.14
C GLY A 104 12.05 -6.46 3.46
N THR A 105 11.15 -5.77 2.74
CA THR A 105 9.69 -5.91 2.86
C THR A 105 9.04 -6.24 1.53
N SER A 106 7.75 -6.57 1.56
CA SER A 106 6.91 -6.68 0.36
C SER A 106 6.33 -5.32 -0.08
N ILE A 107 6.72 -4.22 0.55
CA ILE A 107 6.19 -2.88 0.23
C ILE A 107 6.93 -2.35 -1.00
N SER A 108 6.23 -2.43 -2.14
CA SER A 108 6.64 -1.88 -3.43
C SER A 108 5.36 -1.61 -4.21
N TYR A 109 4.81 -0.39 -4.08
CA TYR A 109 3.47 -0.03 -4.55
C TYR A 109 3.41 1.39 -5.10
N PRO A 110 2.55 1.65 -6.10
CA PRO A 110 2.20 3.01 -6.49
C PRO A 110 1.53 3.74 -5.32
N VAL A 111 1.71 5.05 -5.28
CA VAL A 111 1.04 5.95 -4.32
C VAL A 111 0.06 6.82 -5.06
N MET A 112 -1.19 6.85 -4.56
CA MET A 112 -2.28 7.61 -5.17
C MET A 112 -2.55 8.90 -4.38
N TYR A 113 -3.05 9.94 -5.06
CA TYR A 113 -3.42 11.20 -4.42
C TYR A 113 -4.68 11.79 -5.03
N THR A 114 -5.71 11.96 -4.22
CA THR A 114 -7.01 12.51 -4.62
C THR A 114 -7.53 13.44 -3.52
N PRO A 115 -7.07 14.70 -3.45
CA PRO A 115 -7.43 15.62 -2.36
C PRO A 115 -8.93 15.91 -2.28
N SER A 116 -9.65 15.88 -3.40
CA SER A 116 -11.11 16.05 -3.46
C SER A 116 -11.90 14.82 -2.98
N GLU A 117 -11.29 13.62 -3.01
CA GLU A 117 -11.87 12.35 -2.56
C GLU A 117 -10.83 11.54 -1.77
N PRO A 118 -10.41 11.98 -0.57
CA PRO A 118 -9.19 11.50 0.11
C PRO A 118 -9.17 10.00 0.39
N GLN A 119 -10.31 9.32 0.44
CA GLN A 119 -10.41 7.88 0.72
C GLN A 119 -10.74 7.04 -0.53
N LYS A 120 -10.67 7.62 -1.73
CA LYS A 120 -10.98 6.94 -2.99
C LYS A 120 -10.27 5.60 -3.11
N TYR A 121 -8.97 5.56 -2.82
CA TYR A 121 -8.14 4.37 -2.98
C TYR A 121 -8.11 3.43 -1.76
N LEU A 122 -8.86 3.74 -0.70
CA LEU A 122 -9.02 2.83 0.43
C LEU A 122 -9.61 1.47 0.00
N ARG A 123 -10.50 1.47 -1.01
CA ARG A 123 -11.19 0.28 -1.54
C ARG A 123 -11.20 0.24 -3.07
N ARG A 124 -10.21 0.84 -3.73
CA ARG A 124 -10.06 0.80 -5.18
C ARG A 124 -8.66 0.36 -5.58
N SER A 125 -8.58 -0.43 -6.66
CA SER A 125 -7.31 -0.77 -7.31
C SER A 125 -6.73 0.44 -8.03
N PHE A 126 -5.49 0.32 -8.50
CA PHE A 126 -4.85 1.33 -9.36
C PHE A 126 -5.71 1.72 -10.57
N TYR A 127 -6.47 0.78 -11.12
CA TYR A 127 -7.38 1.02 -12.25
C TYR A 127 -8.77 1.55 -11.84
N GLY A 128 -8.96 1.97 -10.58
CA GLY A 128 -10.21 2.52 -10.07
C GLY A 128 -11.33 1.51 -9.81
N GLN A 129 -11.09 0.21 -10.02
CA GLN A 129 -12.05 -0.86 -9.74
C GLN A 129 -12.07 -1.20 -8.26
N TYR A 130 -13.16 -1.84 -7.80
CA TYR A 130 -13.20 -2.34 -6.41
C TYR A 130 -12.03 -3.28 -6.12
N SER A 131 -11.38 -3.07 -4.99
CA SER A 131 -10.31 -3.89 -4.43
C SER A 131 -10.42 -3.88 -2.91
N GLN A 132 -10.36 -5.05 -2.30
CA GLN A 132 -10.39 -5.17 -0.84
C GLN A 132 -9.10 -4.62 -0.20
N SER A 133 -7.98 -4.76 -0.88
CA SER A 133 -6.66 -4.30 -0.42
C SER A 133 -6.45 -2.80 -0.64
N GLY A 134 -7.19 -2.19 -1.57
CA GLY A 134 -6.92 -0.82 -1.99
C GLY A 134 -5.52 -0.63 -2.57
N VAL A 135 -5.07 0.62 -2.61
CA VAL A 135 -3.71 1.02 -2.99
C VAL A 135 -3.24 2.06 -1.97
N PRO A 136 -1.96 2.13 -1.58
CA PRO A 136 -1.45 3.20 -0.73
C PRO A 136 -1.79 4.58 -1.28
N PHE A 137 -2.21 5.50 -0.41
CA PHE A 137 -2.62 6.83 -0.83
C PHE A 137 -2.18 7.92 0.15
N LEU A 138 -1.88 9.09 -0.38
CA LEU A 138 -1.49 10.29 0.35
C LEU A 138 -2.73 10.93 0.99
N ASP A 139 -2.57 11.46 2.21
CA ASP A 139 -3.60 12.26 2.89
C ASP A 139 -3.94 13.48 2.03
N GLY A 140 -5.24 13.72 1.81
CA GLY A 140 -5.72 14.82 0.97
C GLY A 140 -5.34 16.22 1.47
N ARG A 141 -4.90 16.36 2.72
CA ARG A 141 -4.42 17.61 3.33
C ARG A 141 -2.95 17.88 3.05
N CYS A 142 -2.18 16.85 2.66
CA CYS A 142 -0.78 16.98 2.32
C CYS A 142 -0.60 17.64 0.94
N SER A 143 0.57 18.25 0.75
CA SER A 143 1.02 18.77 -0.55
C SER A 143 2.08 17.83 -1.13
N THR A 144 2.04 17.59 -2.44
CA THR A 144 3.11 16.88 -3.15
C THR A 144 4.35 17.75 -3.31
N VAL A 145 4.18 19.08 -3.26
CA VAL A 145 5.24 20.09 -3.37
C VAL A 145 5.51 20.67 -1.97
N GLY A 146 6.54 20.17 -1.31
CA GLY A 146 6.89 20.60 0.05
C GLY A 146 5.90 20.06 1.10
N GLY A 147 6.24 20.21 2.39
CA GLY A 147 5.45 19.69 3.50
C GLY A 147 5.68 18.20 3.76
N ASN A 148 5.10 17.74 4.85
CA ASN A 148 5.16 16.32 5.27
C ASN A 148 4.20 15.47 4.44
N LEU A 149 4.54 14.21 4.27
CA LEU A 149 3.75 13.23 3.52
C LEU A 149 3.18 12.19 4.47
N ILE A 150 1.86 12.07 4.55
CA ILE A 150 1.18 11.03 5.34
C ILE A 150 0.55 10.04 4.36
N ILE A 151 1.11 8.83 4.27
CA ILE A 151 0.64 7.79 3.35
C ILE A 151 -0.04 6.68 4.14
N TYR A 152 -1.26 6.37 3.75
CA TYR A 152 -2.08 5.31 4.33
C TYR A 152 -2.01 4.04 3.49
N GLY A 153 -1.97 2.90 4.16
CA GLY A 153 -2.10 1.59 3.53
C GLY A 153 -2.70 0.56 4.47
N HIS A 154 -3.44 -0.41 3.93
CA HIS A 154 -4.04 -1.47 4.73
C HIS A 154 -3.01 -2.41 5.37
N ASN A 155 -3.30 -2.90 6.58
CA ASN A 155 -2.62 -4.04 7.19
C ASN A 155 -3.37 -5.33 6.81
N MET A 156 -3.02 -5.93 5.69
CA MET A 156 -3.71 -7.09 5.17
C MET A 156 -3.26 -8.38 5.87
N LYS A 157 -4.20 -9.27 6.21
CA LYS A 157 -3.89 -10.57 6.84
C LYS A 157 -3.06 -11.50 5.94
N ASN A 158 -3.14 -11.30 4.62
CA ASN A 158 -2.38 -12.08 3.64
C ASN A 158 -0.93 -11.60 3.42
N GLY A 159 -0.46 -10.63 4.21
CA GLY A 159 0.90 -10.12 4.13
C GLY A 159 1.14 -9.04 3.07
N THR A 160 0.10 -8.53 2.40
CA THR A 160 0.22 -7.47 1.38
C THR A 160 0.00 -6.07 1.96
N MET A 161 0.15 -5.05 1.14
CA MET A 161 0.07 -3.63 1.49
C MET A 161 1.07 -3.27 2.60
N PHE A 162 0.61 -2.58 3.64
CA PHE A 162 1.46 -2.13 4.75
C PHE A 162 1.57 -3.13 5.90
N SER A 163 1.25 -4.41 5.67
CA SER A 163 1.36 -5.44 6.71
C SER A 163 2.79 -5.63 7.20
N ASP A 164 3.79 -5.43 6.32
CA ASP A 164 5.21 -5.58 6.65
C ASP A 164 5.77 -4.43 7.49
N LEU A 165 5.06 -3.32 7.65
CA LEU A 165 5.45 -2.26 8.60
C LEU A 165 5.60 -2.80 10.03
N LYS A 166 4.94 -3.91 10.36
CA LYS A 166 5.11 -4.59 11.67
C LYS A 166 6.53 -5.09 11.90
N LYS A 167 7.32 -5.33 10.86
CA LYS A 167 8.73 -5.72 10.98
C LYS A 167 9.55 -4.67 11.71
N TYR A 168 9.20 -3.40 11.58
CA TYR A 168 9.86 -2.29 12.28
C TYR A 168 9.67 -2.30 13.81
N LEU A 169 8.76 -3.12 14.33
CA LEU A 169 8.67 -3.36 15.78
C LEU A 169 9.83 -4.19 16.32
N ASN A 170 10.63 -4.80 15.45
CA ASN A 170 11.89 -5.46 15.77
C ASN A 170 13.05 -4.47 15.55
N THR A 171 13.86 -4.27 16.57
CA THR A 171 14.98 -3.32 16.56
C THR A 171 16.06 -3.70 15.55
N ASP A 172 16.33 -5.00 15.37
CA ASP A 172 17.34 -5.45 14.41
C ASP A 172 16.90 -5.17 12.99
N PHE A 173 15.62 -5.39 12.69
CA PHE A 173 15.05 -5.02 11.39
C PHE A 173 15.11 -3.51 11.16
N LEU A 174 14.71 -2.70 12.14
CA LEU A 174 14.79 -1.24 12.07
C LEU A 174 16.23 -0.78 11.80
N ASN A 175 17.20 -1.34 12.48
CA ASN A 175 18.62 -0.95 12.32
C ASN A 175 19.19 -1.28 10.95
N SER A 176 18.73 -2.37 10.33
CA SER A 176 19.22 -2.84 9.03
C SER A 176 18.42 -2.34 7.82
N HIS A 177 17.22 -1.80 8.03
CA HIS A 177 16.30 -1.38 6.95
C HIS A 177 15.71 0.02 7.22
N ARG A 178 16.59 1.01 7.45
CA ARG A 178 16.15 2.38 7.79
C ARG A 178 15.60 3.17 6.62
N THR A 179 15.97 2.82 5.39
CA THR A 179 15.66 3.63 4.22
C THR A 179 14.27 3.30 3.69
N VAL A 180 13.47 4.34 3.49
CA VAL A 180 12.22 4.33 2.75
C VAL A 180 12.44 5.16 1.49
N ARG A 181 12.13 4.61 0.32
CA ARG A 181 12.30 5.24 -0.98
C ARG A 181 10.93 5.62 -1.55
N LEU A 182 10.80 6.87 -1.94
CA LEU A 182 9.65 7.39 -2.67
C LEU A 182 10.13 8.00 -4.00
N GLU A 183 9.72 7.41 -5.11
CA GLU A 183 9.96 7.93 -6.45
C GLU A 183 8.73 8.70 -6.93
N THR A 184 8.92 9.88 -7.46
CA THR A 184 7.88 10.72 -8.06
C THR A 184 8.34 11.21 -9.43
N ALA A 185 7.50 11.96 -10.14
CA ALA A 185 7.89 12.62 -11.37
C ALA A 185 9.00 13.66 -11.17
N ASP A 186 9.12 14.21 -9.96
CA ASP A 186 10.12 15.25 -9.62
C ASP A 186 11.47 14.64 -9.19
N GLY A 187 11.56 13.33 -9.01
CA GLY A 187 12.79 12.63 -8.64
C GLY A 187 12.61 11.56 -7.57
N VAL A 188 13.73 11.15 -6.99
CA VAL A 188 13.83 10.13 -5.94
C VAL A 188 14.08 10.81 -4.61
N PHE A 189 13.23 10.52 -3.64
CA PHE A 189 13.33 11.00 -2.27
C PHE A 189 13.62 9.81 -1.35
N LEU A 190 14.66 9.96 -0.55
CA LEU A 190 15.05 8.97 0.45
C LEU A 190 14.72 9.51 1.84
N PHE A 191 14.14 8.64 2.67
CA PHE A 191 13.77 8.98 4.04
C PHE A 191 14.38 7.96 4.99
N ALA A 192 15.01 8.41 6.07
CA ALA A 192 15.54 7.55 7.11
C ALA A 192 14.51 7.40 8.24
N VAL A 193 14.14 6.17 8.61
CA VAL A 193 13.21 5.93 9.72
C VAL A 193 13.83 6.42 11.02
N THR A 194 13.14 7.35 11.67
CA THR A 194 13.54 7.98 12.94
C THR A 194 12.72 7.50 14.12
N GLU A 195 11.44 7.18 13.90
CA GLU A 195 10.53 6.75 14.97
C GLU A 195 9.56 5.67 14.49
N VAL A 196 9.27 4.70 15.37
CA VAL A 196 8.24 3.67 15.20
C VAL A 196 7.27 3.77 16.35
N ARG A 197 6.00 4.07 16.07
CA ARG A 197 5.01 4.40 17.09
C ARG A 197 3.75 3.52 16.98
N ARG A 198 3.43 2.82 18.09
CA ARG A 198 2.10 2.22 18.29
C ARG A 198 1.20 3.26 18.93
N THR A 199 0.13 3.62 18.24
CA THR A 199 -0.72 4.74 18.63
C THR A 199 -2.17 4.54 18.18
N ASN A 200 -2.91 5.62 18.03
CA ASN A 200 -4.29 5.63 17.55
C ASN A 200 -4.53 6.78 16.56
N THR A 201 -5.77 6.93 16.11
CA THR A 201 -6.19 7.95 15.13
C THR A 201 -6.10 9.40 15.61
N ALA A 202 -5.85 9.65 16.89
CA ALA A 202 -5.67 10.97 17.48
C ALA A 202 -4.18 11.35 17.70
N ASP A 203 -3.24 10.62 17.06
CA ASP A 203 -1.82 10.93 17.18
C ASP A 203 -1.50 12.30 16.56
N PRO A 204 -0.73 13.15 17.24
CA PRO A 204 -0.37 14.49 16.71
C PRO A 204 0.36 14.48 15.36
N TRP A 205 0.99 13.37 14.96
CA TRP A 205 1.61 13.26 13.65
C TRP A 205 0.61 13.40 12.49
N TYR A 206 -0.68 13.09 12.71
CA TYR A 206 -1.70 13.29 11.68
C TYR A 206 -2.04 14.76 11.39
N ASP A 207 -1.65 15.67 12.26
CA ASP A 207 -1.87 17.12 12.08
C ASP A 207 -0.63 17.84 11.53
N ARG A 208 0.51 17.15 11.45
CA ARG A 208 1.77 17.68 10.93
C ARG A 208 1.85 17.56 9.42
N THR A 209 1.08 18.36 8.69
CA THR A 209 1.13 18.40 7.22
C THR A 209 2.13 19.42 6.67
N THR A 210 2.59 20.36 7.52
CA THR A 210 3.63 21.36 7.19
C THR A 210 5.01 20.89 7.64
N CYS A 211 6.04 21.43 7.03
CA CYS A 211 7.45 21.11 7.26
C CYS A 211 8.07 22.23 8.11
N GLU A 212 8.20 22.03 9.42
CA GLU A 212 8.77 23.02 10.34
C GLU A 212 10.25 22.70 10.67
N ASP A 213 10.60 21.43 10.74
CA ASP A 213 11.90 20.90 11.18
C ASP A 213 12.48 19.86 10.20
N GLY A 214 12.27 20.06 8.90
CA GLY A 214 12.62 19.11 7.85
C GLY A 214 11.40 18.31 7.37
N ARG A 215 11.50 17.78 6.15
CA ARG A 215 10.40 17.02 5.54
C ARG A 215 10.34 15.61 6.10
N HIS A 216 9.14 15.17 6.47
CA HIS A 216 8.91 13.83 6.98
C HIS A 216 7.94 13.04 6.11
N LEU A 217 8.19 11.73 6.05
CA LEU A 217 7.27 10.74 5.51
C LEU A 217 6.71 9.91 6.66
N ILE A 218 5.39 9.90 6.79
CA ILE A 218 4.67 9.14 7.81
C ILE A 218 3.88 8.03 7.11
N LEU A 219 4.25 6.78 7.35
CA LEU A 219 3.50 5.62 6.87
C LEU A 219 2.55 5.14 7.96
N SER A 220 1.27 5.08 7.66
CA SER A 220 0.21 4.74 8.61
C SER A 220 -0.55 3.47 8.21
N THR A 221 -0.68 2.54 9.15
CA THR A 221 -1.51 1.34 8.97
C THR A 221 -2.26 0.96 10.25
N CYS A 222 -3.32 0.14 10.11
CA CYS A 222 -4.05 -0.38 11.26
C CYS A 222 -3.19 -1.34 12.08
N HIS A 223 -3.24 -1.23 13.41
CA HIS A 223 -2.51 -2.10 14.33
C HIS A 223 -3.30 -2.37 15.61
N GLY A 224 -3.20 -3.62 16.10
CA GLY A 224 -3.92 -4.04 17.31
C GLY A 224 -5.36 -4.50 17.03
N SER A 225 -6.11 -4.77 18.10
CA SER A 225 -7.49 -5.31 18.05
C SER A 225 -8.58 -4.23 18.02
N GLY A 226 -8.23 -2.96 18.28
CA GLY A 226 -9.16 -1.84 18.27
C GLY A 226 -9.32 -1.22 16.88
N LYS A 227 -10.46 -0.55 16.65
CA LYS A 227 -10.71 0.16 15.37
C LYS A 227 -9.77 1.34 15.16
N ASP A 228 -9.31 1.96 16.25
CA ASP A 228 -8.52 3.20 16.23
C ASP A 228 -7.01 2.94 16.33
N GLY A 229 -6.59 1.71 16.62
CA GLY A 229 -5.17 1.36 16.76
C GLY A 229 -4.40 1.55 15.46
N ARG A 230 -3.23 2.19 15.54
CA ARG A 230 -2.36 2.50 14.41
C ARG A 230 -0.90 2.14 14.72
N LEU A 231 -0.19 1.80 13.67
CA LEU A 231 1.25 1.76 13.62
C LEU A 231 1.71 2.86 12.67
N LEU A 232 2.53 3.77 13.17
CA LEU A 232 3.19 4.81 12.40
C LEU A 232 4.67 4.48 12.27
N ILE A 233 5.19 4.62 11.06
CA ILE A 233 6.62 4.68 10.76
C ILE A 233 6.89 6.11 10.32
N ILE A 234 7.67 6.85 11.10
CA ILE A 234 8.06 8.22 10.84
C ILE A 234 9.48 8.20 10.30
N ALA A 235 9.70 8.84 9.17
CA ALA A 235 11.00 8.90 8.52
C ALA A 235 11.29 10.34 8.11
N ALA A 236 12.51 10.83 8.34
CA ALA A 236 12.98 12.14 7.93
C ALA A 236 13.70 12.04 6.58
N GLU A 237 13.52 13.04 5.73
CA GLU A 237 14.23 13.17 4.44
C GLU A 237 15.74 13.29 4.68
N THR A 238 16.55 12.62 3.83
CA THR A 238 18.03 12.55 3.97
C THR A 238 18.76 13.38 2.91
#